data_371a8599bc2ffc4b47487abf0e4f9f46
#
_entry.id   371a8599bc2ffc4b47487abf0e4f9f46
#
_cell.length_a   1.000
_cell.length_b   1.000
_cell.length_c   1.000
_cell.angle_alpha   90.00
_cell.angle_beta   90.00
_cell.angle_gamma   90.00
#
_symmetry.space_group_name_H-M   'P 1'
#
loop_
_entity.id
_entity.type
_entity.pdbx_description
1 polymer ?
#
loop_
_entity_poly.entity_id
_entity_poly.type
_entity_poly.pdbx_seq_one_letter_code
_entity_poly.pdbx_strand_id
1 'polypeptide(L)'
;MVKQFNIAICGSARVGKSTLVNALCGKEVAKTSSSLCSATDEMKKYVLNRSCQSVNEAASSIEYSITVWDTPGIESWTIDNVQKHFTKIMLESTPLCMIYCASPGSFARLDQLQWLVETCIKSNIFCALVCTNKYSGGNQQRTQVLNDFHSLLTHYHTMTRDEANIKYYGNVALCTSVNSIIYEDIDIGVRKGVEGINELIFGIITSLKDDKLVAWCYTIAENQLFWSTMRDKVVELFNISRPILEELLQKHGKDIARYLIPLIMKAAFKK
;
A
#
# COMPACT_ATOMS: atom_id res chain seq x y z
N MET A 1 2.98 13.46 21.78
CA MET A 1 3.03 11.97 21.78
C MET A 1 3.32 11.51 20.38
N VAL A 2 4.31 10.60 20.21
CA VAL A 2 4.69 10.06 18.88
C VAL A 2 4.05 8.68 18.71
N LYS A 3 3.27 8.49 17.63
CA LYS A 3 2.73 7.20 17.23
C LYS A 3 3.58 6.63 16.08
N GLN A 4 4.05 5.41 16.25
CA GLN A 4 4.95 4.76 15.30
C GLN A 4 4.25 3.60 14.58
N PHE A 5 4.37 3.56 13.25
CA PHE A 5 3.76 2.55 12.39
C PHE A 5 4.75 1.99 11.37
N ASN A 6 4.56 0.74 10.99
CA ASN A 6 5.31 0.05 9.96
C ASN A 6 4.44 -0.36 8.78
N ILE A 7 4.97 -0.22 7.58
CA ILE A 7 4.46 -0.83 6.35
C ILE A 7 5.55 -1.74 5.81
N ALA A 8 5.26 -3.03 5.66
CA ALA A 8 6.20 -3.98 5.08
C ALA A 8 5.87 -4.23 3.61
N ILE A 9 6.83 -4.00 2.70
CA ILE A 9 6.69 -4.29 1.27
C ILE A 9 7.62 -5.44 0.93
N CYS A 10 7.02 -6.60 0.64
CA CYS A 10 7.68 -7.87 0.42
C CYS A 10 7.47 -8.37 -1.01
N GLY A 11 8.22 -9.38 -1.40
CA GLY A 11 8.12 -10.04 -2.72
C GLY A 11 9.48 -10.30 -3.32
N SER A 12 9.51 -11.03 -4.46
CA SER A 12 10.73 -11.39 -5.16
C SER A 12 11.55 -10.19 -5.62
N ALA A 13 12.82 -10.40 -5.97
CA ALA A 13 13.62 -9.37 -6.60
C ALA A 13 12.96 -8.90 -7.90
N ARG A 14 13.12 -7.62 -8.24
CA ARG A 14 12.70 -7.02 -9.51
C ARG A 14 11.20 -7.04 -9.84
N VAL A 15 10.35 -7.41 -8.91
CA VAL A 15 8.89 -7.31 -9.11
C VAL A 15 8.34 -5.88 -8.99
N GLY A 16 9.18 -4.86 -8.85
CA GLY A 16 8.73 -3.46 -8.80
C GLY A 16 8.28 -2.96 -7.42
N LYS A 17 8.79 -3.55 -6.32
CA LYS A 17 8.49 -3.09 -4.94
C LYS A 17 8.79 -1.61 -4.73
N SER A 18 10.03 -1.18 -4.99
CA SER A 18 10.47 0.22 -4.81
C SER A 18 9.68 1.18 -5.72
N THR A 19 9.34 0.73 -6.93
CA THR A 19 8.49 1.51 -7.86
C THR A 19 7.08 1.67 -7.31
N LEU A 20 6.52 0.62 -6.70
CA LEU A 20 5.22 0.70 -6.03
C LEU A 20 5.27 1.65 -4.83
N VAL A 21 6.33 1.61 -4.01
CA VAL A 21 6.52 2.57 -2.89
C VAL A 21 6.42 4.01 -3.39
N ASN A 22 7.15 4.34 -4.46
CA ASN A 22 7.14 5.68 -5.03
C ASN A 22 5.75 6.07 -5.57
N ALA A 23 5.08 5.14 -6.24
CA ALA A 23 3.72 5.36 -6.77
C ALA A 23 2.70 5.57 -5.64
N LEU A 24 2.78 4.84 -4.53
CA LEU A 24 1.91 5.01 -3.37
C LEU A 24 2.16 6.37 -2.69
N CYS A 25 3.42 6.73 -2.47
CA CYS A 25 3.79 7.98 -1.83
C CYS A 25 3.58 9.23 -2.72
N GLY A 26 3.42 9.04 -4.04
CA GLY A 26 3.29 10.13 -5.01
C GLY A 26 4.58 10.94 -5.22
N LYS A 27 5.70 10.40 -4.78
CA LYS A 27 7.05 10.98 -4.92
C LYS A 27 8.13 9.91 -4.86
N GLU A 28 9.32 10.24 -5.34
CA GLU A 28 10.47 9.36 -5.23
C GLU A 28 11.01 9.34 -3.80
N VAL A 29 10.74 8.26 -3.07
CA VAL A 29 11.27 7.97 -1.72
C VAL A 29 12.23 6.78 -1.75
N ALA A 30 12.01 5.84 -2.66
CA ALA A 30 12.79 4.63 -2.84
C ALA A 30 13.63 4.73 -4.13
N LYS A 31 14.93 4.40 -4.04
CA LYS A 31 15.77 4.29 -5.24
C LYS A 31 15.35 3.09 -6.08
N THR A 32 15.08 3.33 -7.34
CA THR A 32 14.79 2.28 -8.34
C THR A 32 16.01 2.06 -9.23
N SER A 33 16.20 0.86 -9.74
CA SER A 33 17.28 0.54 -10.69
C SER A 33 16.71 -0.29 -11.83
N SER A 34 17.07 0.08 -13.06
CA SER A 34 16.84 -0.71 -14.27
C SER A 34 17.99 -1.71 -14.56
N SER A 35 19.08 -1.65 -13.78
CA SER A 35 20.25 -2.50 -13.99
C SER A 35 19.97 -3.97 -13.58
N LEU A 36 20.82 -4.87 -14.06
CA LEU A 36 20.75 -6.30 -13.72
C LEU A 36 21.06 -6.59 -12.25
N CYS A 37 21.75 -5.68 -11.57
CA CYS A 37 21.98 -5.79 -10.12
C CYS A 37 20.73 -5.37 -9.35
N SER A 38 20.39 -6.10 -8.29
CA SER A 38 19.30 -5.69 -7.38
C SER A 38 19.63 -4.32 -6.81
N ALA A 39 18.67 -3.40 -6.85
CA ALA A 39 18.83 -2.09 -6.19
C ALA A 39 18.74 -2.22 -4.66
N THR A 40 18.27 -3.37 -4.15
CA THR A 40 17.97 -3.60 -2.75
C THR A 40 18.58 -4.93 -2.33
N ASP A 41 19.86 -4.92 -1.92
CA ASP A 41 20.56 -6.09 -1.39
C ASP A 41 20.34 -6.23 0.13
N GLU A 42 19.95 -5.14 0.78
CA GLU A 42 19.64 -5.09 2.20
C GLU A 42 18.25 -4.49 2.44
N MET A 43 17.67 -4.77 3.61
CA MET A 43 16.42 -4.13 4.04
C MET A 43 16.60 -2.62 4.10
N LYS A 44 15.83 -1.87 3.32
CA LYS A 44 15.81 -0.41 3.33
C LYS A 44 14.58 0.09 4.05
N LYS A 45 14.77 1.12 4.87
CA LYS A 45 13.68 1.81 5.54
C LYS A 45 13.60 3.26 5.11
N TYR A 46 12.37 3.70 4.84
CA TYR A 46 12.03 5.08 4.51
C TYR A 46 11.12 5.60 5.59
N VAL A 47 11.56 6.64 6.32
CA VAL A 47 10.81 7.19 7.45
C VAL A 47 10.06 8.44 7.00
N LEU A 48 8.76 8.44 7.20
CA LEU A 48 7.87 9.55 6.92
C LEU A 48 7.37 10.12 8.26
N ASN A 49 7.83 11.31 8.63
CA ASN A 49 7.39 12.00 9.84
C ASN A 49 6.31 13.02 9.49
N ARG A 50 5.23 13.02 10.25
CA ARG A 50 4.08 13.91 10.09
C ARG A 50 3.61 14.39 11.45
N SER A 51 3.23 15.66 11.55
CA SER A 51 2.64 16.24 12.75
C SER A 51 1.20 16.68 12.46
N CYS A 52 0.30 16.38 13.39
CA CYS A 52 -1.07 16.87 13.36
C CYS A 52 -1.31 17.75 14.57
N GLN A 53 -1.79 18.98 14.34
CA GLN A 53 -2.32 19.80 15.43
C GLN A 53 -3.72 19.30 15.75
N SER A 54 -3.99 19.06 17.03
CA SER A 54 -5.33 18.72 17.49
C SER A 54 -6.30 19.86 17.14
N VAL A 55 -7.50 19.48 16.69
CA VAL A 55 -8.58 20.44 16.39
C VAL A 55 -9.10 21.16 17.66
N ASN A 56 -8.79 20.64 18.84
CA ASN A 56 -9.13 21.24 20.12
C ASN A 56 -7.93 22.04 20.64
N GLU A 57 -8.09 23.34 20.83
CA GLU A 57 -7.08 24.34 21.19
C GLU A 57 -6.25 24.07 22.46
N ALA A 58 -6.54 23.03 23.22
CA ALA A 58 -5.83 22.66 24.46
C ALA A 58 -4.98 21.38 24.35
N ALA A 59 -4.89 20.74 23.21
CA ALA A 59 -4.25 19.43 23.11
C ALA A 59 -2.89 19.46 22.40
N SER A 60 -1.95 18.74 22.99
CA SER A 60 -0.63 18.43 22.46
C SER A 60 -0.67 17.93 21.02
N SER A 61 0.26 18.37 20.17
CA SER A 61 0.45 17.84 18.83
C SER A 61 0.71 16.33 18.88
N ILE A 62 0.00 15.58 18.03
CA ILE A 62 0.26 14.15 17.80
C ILE A 62 1.20 14.04 16.61
N GLU A 63 2.31 13.38 16.80
CA GLU A 63 3.25 13.08 15.73
C GLU A 63 3.08 11.65 15.26
N TYR A 64 3.14 11.45 13.94
CA TYR A 64 3.11 10.14 13.31
C TYR A 64 4.47 9.89 12.65
N SER A 65 5.11 8.79 12.99
CA SER A 65 6.33 8.29 12.36
C SER A 65 5.99 6.99 11.64
N ILE A 66 5.98 7.01 10.31
CA ILE A 66 5.65 5.85 9.50
C ILE A 66 6.92 5.36 8.82
N THR A 67 7.30 4.12 9.08
CA THR A 67 8.44 3.47 8.44
C THR A 67 7.94 2.53 7.35
N VAL A 68 8.32 2.81 6.10
CA VAL A 68 8.09 1.91 4.97
C VAL A 68 9.34 1.05 4.79
N TRP A 69 9.19 -0.27 4.95
CA TRP A 69 10.24 -1.24 4.76
C TRP A 69 10.17 -1.82 3.35
N ASP A 70 11.19 -1.56 2.54
CA ASP A 70 11.41 -2.19 1.24
C ASP A 70 12.37 -3.36 1.42
N THR A 71 11.86 -4.58 1.31
CA THR A 71 12.64 -5.78 1.57
C THR A 71 13.41 -6.21 0.32
N PRO A 72 14.58 -6.85 0.47
CA PRO A 72 15.24 -7.56 -0.64
C PRO A 72 14.31 -8.64 -1.22
N GLY A 73 14.67 -9.21 -2.37
CA GLY A 73 13.97 -10.36 -2.92
C GLY A 73 13.98 -11.54 -1.96
N ILE A 74 12.81 -12.00 -1.56
CA ILE A 74 12.69 -13.08 -0.55
C ILE A 74 12.81 -14.50 -1.13
N GLU A 75 12.86 -14.63 -2.45
CA GLU A 75 12.98 -15.93 -3.13
C GLU A 75 14.28 -16.69 -2.81
N SER A 76 15.34 -15.95 -2.52
CA SER A 76 16.63 -16.52 -2.13
C SER A 76 16.75 -16.79 -0.62
N TRP A 77 15.76 -16.40 0.16
CA TRP A 77 15.81 -16.55 1.59
C TRP A 77 15.26 -17.89 2.05
N THR A 78 15.85 -18.44 3.10
CA THR A 78 15.22 -19.54 3.81
C THR A 78 13.99 -19.04 4.57
N ILE A 79 13.06 -19.94 4.91
CA ILE A 79 11.90 -19.60 5.76
C ILE A 79 12.36 -18.91 7.05
N ASP A 80 13.40 -19.41 7.69
CA ASP A 80 13.95 -18.84 8.92
C ASP A 80 14.41 -17.38 8.74
N ASN A 81 15.03 -17.06 7.60
CA ASN A 81 15.44 -15.68 7.29
C ASN A 81 14.22 -14.78 7.08
N VAL A 82 13.20 -15.25 6.36
CA VAL A 82 11.94 -14.48 6.19
C VAL A 82 11.30 -14.24 7.55
N GLN A 83 11.20 -15.26 8.39
CA GLN A 83 10.64 -15.15 9.73
C GLN A 83 11.42 -14.16 10.59
N LYS A 84 12.75 -14.27 10.63
CA LYS A 84 13.60 -13.37 11.41
C LYS A 84 13.44 -11.89 10.99
N HIS A 85 13.48 -11.62 9.70
CA HIS A 85 13.36 -10.24 9.19
C HIS A 85 11.96 -9.69 9.40
N PHE A 86 10.92 -10.48 9.13
CA PHE A 86 9.55 -10.05 9.33
C PHE A 86 9.25 -9.80 10.81
N THR A 87 9.69 -10.68 11.69
CA THR A 87 9.57 -10.51 13.16
C THR A 87 10.29 -9.23 13.61
N LYS A 88 11.46 -8.91 13.06
CA LYS A 88 12.17 -7.67 13.36
C LYS A 88 11.33 -6.44 13.00
N ILE A 89 10.76 -6.41 11.79
CA ILE A 89 9.88 -5.31 11.35
C ILE A 89 8.69 -5.17 12.31
N MET A 90 8.08 -6.31 12.69
CA MET A 90 6.91 -6.36 13.56
C MET A 90 7.18 -5.84 14.97
N LEU A 91 8.40 -6.01 15.47
CA LEU A 91 8.79 -5.58 16.81
C LEU A 91 9.24 -4.11 16.90
N GLU A 92 9.61 -3.48 15.79
CA GLU A 92 10.09 -2.09 15.80
C GLU A 92 8.96 -1.07 16.07
N SER A 93 7.74 -1.32 15.60
CA SER A 93 6.58 -0.46 15.85
C SER A 93 5.27 -1.15 15.47
N THR A 94 4.14 -0.46 15.61
CA THR A 94 2.83 -1.02 15.28
C THR A 94 2.71 -1.31 13.79
N PRO A 95 2.51 -2.57 13.35
CA PRO A 95 2.35 -2.90 11.94
C PRO A 95 1.02 -2.35 11.42
N LEU A 96 1.10 -1.57 10.34
CA LEU A 96 -0.06 -1.00 9.67
C LEU A 96 -0.63 -2.00 8.67
N CYS A 97 0.19 -2.38 7.70
CA CYS A 97 -0.15 -3.38 6.70
C CYS A 97 1.11 -4.04 6.13
N MET A 98 0.92 -5.20 5.52
CA MET A 98 1.89 -5.87 4.67
C MET A 98 1.41 -5.81 3.22
N ILE A 99 2.27 -5.42 2.29
CA ILE A 99 2.03 -5.42 0.86
C ILE A 99 2.99 -6.42 0.23
N TYR A 100 2.46 -7.51 -0.31
CA TYR A 100 3.25 -8.49 -1.03
C TYR A 100 3.13 -8.24 -2.53
N CYS A 101 4.27 -8.16 -3.22
CA CYS A 101 4.38 -7.89 -4.64
C CYS A 101 4.85 -9.14 -5.40
N ALA A 102 4.13 -9.51 -6.44
CA ALA A 102 4.59 -10.43 -7.47
C ALA A 102 4.34 -9.80 -8.85
N SER A 103 5.12 -10.16 -9.86
CA SER A 103 4.87 -9.75 -11.24
C SER A 103 4.62 -10.98 -12.11
N PRO A 104 3.94 -10.84 -13.26
CA PRO A 104 3.76 -11.94 -14.18
C PRO A 104 5.10 -12.59 -14.56
N GLY A 105 5.20 -13.90 -14.41
CA GLY A 105 6.43 -14.65 -14.64
C GLY A 105 7.49 -14.56 -13.54
N SER A 106 7.23 -13.84 -12.45
CA SER A 106 8.12 -13.86 -11.30
C SER A 106 8.02 -15.19 -10.55
N PHE A 107 9.13 -15.59 -9.96
CA PHE A 107 9.16 -16.76 -9.10
C PHE A 107 8.73 -16.38 -7.69
N ALA A 108 7.75 -17.08 -7.14
CA ALA A 108 7.31 -16.94 -5.77
C ALA A 108 7.34 -18.29 -5.05
N ARG A 109 7.84 -18.29 -3.82
CA ARG A 109 7.74 -19.45 -2.94
C ARG A 109 6.42 -19.36 -2.19
N LEU A 110 5.45 -20.16 -2.62
CA LEU A 110 4.10 -20.14 -2.05
C LEU A 110 4.08 -20.50 -0.56
N ASP A 111 4.98 -21.36 -0.10
CA ASP A 111 5.15 -21.70 1.31
C ASP A 111 5.53 -20.48 2.17
N GLN A 112 6.44 -19.65 1.67
CA GLN A 112 6.83 -18.41 2.35
C GLN A 112 5.69 -17.38 2.35
N LEU A 113 5.01 -17.22 1.21
CA LEU A 113 3.87 -16.33 1.10
C LEU A 113 2.72 -16.76 2.03
N GLN A 114 2.42 -18.06 2.07
CA GLN A 114 1.41 -18.61 2.97
C GLN A 114 1.73 -18.29 4.42
N TRP A 115 2.98 -18.53 4.84
CA TRP A 115 3.42 -18.20 6.20
C TRP A 115 3.27 -16.70 6.51
N LEU A 116 3.67 -15.81 5.59
CA LEU A 116 3.54 -14.35 5.77
C LEU A 116 2.08 -13.94 5.93
N VAL A 117 1.20 -14.41 5.06
CA VAL A 117 -0.24 -14.09 5.11
C VAL A 117 -0.86 -14.61 6.41
N GLU A 118 -0.59 -15.86 6.78
CA GLU A 118 -1.08 -16.46 8.02
C GLU A 118 -0.63 -15.68 9.25
N THR A 119 0.65 -15.32 9.31
CA THR A 119 1.23 -14.53 10.40
C THR A 119 0.57 -13.16 10.51
N CYS A 120 0.36 -12.48 9.38
CA CYS A 120 -0.31 -11.18 9.36
C CYS A 120 -1.75 -11.29 9.85
N ILE A 121 -2.52 -12.25 9.35
CA ILE A 121 -3.94 -12.42 9.72
C ILE A 121 -4.06 -12.74 11.23
N LYS A 122 -3.23 -13.67 11.75
CA LYS A 122 -3.19 -13.99 13.17
C LYS A 122 -2.80 -12.82 14.06
N SER A 123 -2.00 -11.90 13.54
CA SER A 123 -1.55 -10.69 14.24
C SER A 123 -2.43 -9.46 13.97
N ASN A 124 -3.59 -9.63 13.31
CA ASN A 124 -4.49 -8.55 12.92
C ASN A 124 -3.80 -7.45 12.10
N ILE A 125 -2.94 -7.88 11.15
CA ILE A 125 -2.26 -7.00 10.19
C ILE A 125 -2.92 -7.18 8.84
N PHE A 126 -3.34 -6.08 8.26
CA PHE A 126 -3.95 -6.08 6.94
C PHE A 126 -2.94 -6.51 5.86
N CYS A 127 -3.36 -7.39 4.93
CA CYS A 127 -2.55 -7.91 3.84
C CYS A 127 -3.07 -7.41 2.49
N ALA A 128 -2.19 -6.82 1.66
CA ALA A 128 -2.47 -6.54 0.26
C ALA A 128 -1.56 -7.39 -0.62
N LEU A 129 -2.13 -8.28 -1.44
CA LEU A 129 -1.39 -9.07 -2.43
C LEU A 129 -1.51 -8.38 -3.79
N VAL A 130 -0.40 -7.89 -4.31
CA VAL A 130 -0.38 -6.99 -5.46
C VAL A 130 0.39 -7.61 -6.62
N CYS A 131 -0.30 -7.90 -7.73
CA CYS A 131 0.34 -8.21 -9.00
C CYS A 131 0.81 -6.91 -9.64
N THR A 132 2.11 -6.63 -9.54
CA THR A 132 2.76 -5.46 -10.16
C THR A 132 3.06 -5.72 -11.63
N ASN A 133 3.51 -4.69 -12.36
CA ASN A 133 3.84 -4.81 -13.80
C ASN A 133 2.70 -5.48 -14.59
N LYS A 134 1.49 -5.03 -14.34
CA LYS A 134 0.21 -5.61 -14.83
C LYS A 134 0.21 -5.99 -16.31
N TYR A 135 1.01 -5.32 -17.13
CA TYR A 135 1.06 -5.53 -18.58
C TYR A 135 2.23 -6.39 -19.05
N SER A 136 3.15 -6.77 -18.15
CA SER A 136 4.25 -7.66 -18.48
C SER A 136 3.78 -9.11 -18.70
N GLY A 137 4.50 -9.85 -19.52
CA GLY A 137 4.23 -11.26 -19.79
C GLY A 137 2.92 -11.55 -20.53
N GLY A 138 2.66 -12.82 -20.76
CA GLY A 138 1.45 -13.31 -21.42
C GLY A 138 0.20 -13.22 -20.54
N ASN A 139 -0.98 -13.27 -21.17
CA ASN A 139 -2.27 -13.22 -20.44
C ASN A 139 -2.40 -14.34 -19.40
N GLN A 140 -1.93 -15.54 -19.72
CA GLN A 140 -1.95 -16.68 -18.80
C GLN A 140 -1.14 -16.41 -17.53
N GLN A 141 0.07 -15.84 -17.66
CA GLN A 141 0.93 -15.52 -16.51
C GLN A 141 0.29 -14.45 -15.62
N ARG A 142 -0.33 -13.43 -16.22
CA ARG A 142 -1.05 -12.37 -15.47
C ARG A 142 -2.23 -12.90 -14.69
N THR A 143 -3.03 -13.75 -15.32
CA THR A 143 -4.19 -14.39 -14.69
C THR A 143 -3.76 -15.36 -13.60
N GLN A 144 -2.66 -16.09 -13.79
CA GLN A 144 -2.17 -17.08 -12.82
C GLN A 144 -1.79 -16.42 -11.50
N VAL A 145 -1.05 -15.29 -11.51
CA VAL A 145 -0.68 -14.59 -10.27
C VAL A 145 -1.92 -14.20 -9.45
N LEU A 146 -2.95 -13.66 -10.10
CA LEU A 146 -4.18 -13.28 -9.41
C LEU A 146 -4.97 -14.48 -8.91
N ASN A 147 -4.97 -15.59 -9.65
CA ASN A 147 -5.62 -16.83 -9.22
C ASN A 147 -4.90 -17.45 -8.01
N ASP A 148 -3.57 -17.41 -7.98
CA ASP A 148 -2.77 -17.91 -6.86
C ASP A 148 -3.05 -17.06 -5.60
N PHE A 149 -3.11 -15.74 -5.73
CA PHE A 149 -3.49 -14.85 -4.63
C PHE A 149 -4.91 -15.10 -4.14
N HIS A 150 -5.87 -15.24 -5.07
CA HIS A 150 -7.26 -15.56 -4.74
C HIS A 150 -7.36 -16.90 -4.00
N SER A 151 -6.73 -17.93 -4.54
CA SER A 151 -6.69 -19.27 -3.96
C SER A 151 -6.13 -19.25 -2.53
N LEU A 152 -5.01 -18.55 -2.33
CA LEU A 152 -4.40 -18.43 -1.01
C LEU A 152 -5.30 -17.70 -0.02
N LEU A 153 -5.86 -16.54 -0.39
CA LEU A 153 -6.66 -15.72 0.52
C LEU A 153 -7.98 -16.38 0.89
N THR A 154 -8.59 -17.15 0.00
CA THR A 154 -9.84 -17.89 0.27
C THR A 154 -9.70 -18.97 1.34
N HIS A 155 -8.47 -19.45 1.62
CA HIS A 155 -8.23 -20.35 2.76
C HIS A 155 -8.44 -19.68 4.12
N TYR A 156 -8.31 -18.35 4.18
CA TYR A 156 -8.40 -17.60 5.44
C TYR A 156 -9.70 -16.82 5.59
N HIS A 157 -10.26 -16.35 4.48
CA HIS A 157 -11.51 -15.59 4.50
C HIS A 157 -12.22 -15.68 3.15
N THR A 158 -13.55 -15.77 3.17
CA THR A 158 -14.35 -15.70 1.94
C THR A 158 -14.23 -14.33 1.29
N MET A 159 -14.23 -14.31 -0.05
CA MET A 159 -14.28 -13.05 -0.80
C MET A 159 -15.60 -12.32 -0.51
N THR A 160 -15.53 -11.08 -0.06
CA THR A 160 -16.70 -10.27 0.32
C THR A 160 -17.13 -9.29 -0.75
N ARG A 161 -16.19 -8.80 -1.56
CA ARG A 161 -16.45 -7.84 -2.66
C ARG A 161 -15.45 -8.08 -3.79
N ASP A 162 -15.89 -7.82 -5.03
CA ASP A 162 -15.05 -7.76 -6.23
C ASP A 162 -15.43 -6.49 -7.00
N GLU A 163 -14.67 -5.44 -6.85
CA GLU A 163 -14.96 -4.13 -7.42
C GLU A 163 -13.69 -3.35 -7.77
N ALA A 164 -13.72 -2.59 -8.85
CA ALA A 164 -12.59 -1.79 -9.33
C ALA A 164 -11.28 -2.58 -9.48
N ASN A 165 -11.36 -3.82 -9.96
CA ASN A 165 -10.25 -4.78 -10.08
C ASN A 165 -9.60 -5.16 -8.75
N ILE A 166 -10.29 -4.99 -7.64
CA ILE A 166 -9.85 -5.41 -6.31
C ILE A 166 -10.80 -6.46 -5.76
N LYS A 167 -10.24 -7.58 -5.32
CA LYS A 167 -10.97 -8.60 -4.56
C LYS A 167 -10.67 -8.43 -3.08
N TYR A 168 -11.72 -8.27 -2.28
CA TYR A 168 -11.63 -8.08 -0.83
C TYR A 168 -11.99 -9.35 -0.07
N TYR A 169 -11.28 -9.62 1.01
CA TYR A 169 -11.47 -10.75 1.90
C TYR A 169 -11.72 -10.21 3.32
N GLY A 170 -12.97 -9.77 3.55
CA GLY A 170 -13.31 -9.05 4.77
C GLY A 170 -12.48 -7.77 4.95
N ASN A 171 -12.10 -7.53 6.21
CA ASN A 171 -11.18 -6.45 6.57
C ASN A 171 -9.75 -6.96 6.82
N VAL A 172 -9.43 -8.19 6.38
CA VAL A 172 -8.13 -8.82 6.65
C VAL A 172 -7.18 -8.76 5.47
N ALA A 173 -7.71 -8.83 4.24
CA ALA A 173 -6.87 -8.81 3.04
C ALA A 173 -7.58 -8.27 1.79
N LEU A 174 -6.79 -7.93 0.79
CA LEU A 174 -7.22 -7.71 -0.59
C LEU A 174 -6.19 -8.28 -1.59
N CYS A 175 -6.62 -8.54 -2.83
CA CYS A 175 -5.69 -8.73 -3.94
C CYS A 175 -6.11 -7.92 -5.17
N THR A 176 -5.09 -7.46 -5.93
CA THR A 176 -5.29 -6.63 -7.12
C THR A 176 -4.09 -6.69 -8.06
N SER A 177 -4.22 -6.06 -9.23
CA SER A 177 -3.11 -5.83 -10.15
C SER A 177 -2.91 -4.35 -10.42
N VAL A 178 -1.65 -3.92 -10.49
CA VAL A 178 -1.28 -2.52 -10.72
C VAL A 178 -0.19 -2.39 -11.78
N ASN A 179 -0.18 -1.23 -12.42
CA ASN A 179 0.94 -0.77 -13.25
C ASN A 179 1.44 0.57 -12.67
N SER A 180 2.59 0.55 -12.02
CA SER A 180 3.10 1.69 -11.24
C SER A 180 3.82 2.74 -12.09
N ILE A 181 4.23 2.41 -13.32
CA ILE A 181 4.89 3.30 -14.28
C ILE A 181 4.31 3.05 -15.67
N ILE A 182 4.58 3.96 -16.61
CA ILE A 182 4.20 3.75 -18.01
C ILE A 182 4.87 2.47 -18.51
N TYR A 183 4.07 1.54 -19.05
CA TYR A 183 4.53 0.38 -19.77
C TYR A 183 4.57 0.73 -21.26
N GLU A 184 5.69 0.48 -21.91
CA GLU A 184 5.88 0.71 -23.33
C GLU A 184 6.58 -0.52 -23.95
N ASP A 185 5.99 -1.03 -25.01
CA ASP A 185 6.55 -2.08 -25.83
C ASP A 185 6.62 -1.53 -27.27
N ILE A 186 7.82 -1.11 -27.66
CA ILE A 186 8.08 -0.44 -28.93
C ILE A 186 7.90 -1.43 -30.08
N ASP A 187 8.25 -2.70 -29.88
CA ASP A 187 8.24 -3.72 -30.95
C ASP A 187 6.82 -4.02 -31.43
N ILE A 188 5.85 -3.93 -30.56
CA ILE A 188 4.43 -4.16 -30.88
C ILE A 188 3.58 -2.88 -30.80
N GLY A 189 4.21 -1.72 -30.60
CA GLY A 189 3.53 -0.41 -30.57
C GLY A 189 2.52 -0.25 -29.43
N VAL A 190 2.69 -0.93 -28.32
CA VAL A 190 1.78 -0.87 -27.17
C VAL A 190 2.31 0.08 -26.11
N ARG A 191 1.46 1.03 -25.69
CA ARG A 191 1.72 1.92 -24.56
C ARG A 191 0.55 1.89 -23.59
N LYS A 192 0.83 1.64 -22.30
CA LYS A 192 -0.15 1.61 -21.20
C LYS A 192 0.27 2.55 -20.08
N GLY A 193 -0.67 3.31 -19.55
CA GLY A 193 -0.44 4.24 -18.45
C GLY A 193 -0.28 3.58 -17.09
N VAL A 194 -0.10 4.42 -16.07
CA VAL A 194 -0.21 4.04 -14.66
C VAL A 194 -1.67 3.66 -14.38
N GLU A 195 -1.88 2.52 -13.71
CA GLU A 195 -3.22 1.99 -13.46
C GLU A 195 -3.27 1.16 -12.18
N GLY A 196 -4.41 1.18 -11.47
CA GLY A 196 -4.68 0.38 -10.28
C GLY A 196 -4.08 0.94 -8.98
N ILE A 197 -3.24 1.97 -9.04
CA ILE A 197 -2.61 2.58 -7.85
C ILE A 197 -3.65 3.30 -6.98
N ASN A 198 -4.50 4.11 -7.57
CA ASN A 198 -5.54 4.84 -6.85
C ASN A 198 -6.55 3.89 -6.22
N GLU A 199 -6.92 2.85 -6.93
CA GLU A 199 -7.81 1.80 -6.45
C GLU A 199 -7.18 1.03 -5.28
N LEU A 200 -5.91 0.65 -5.38
CA LEU A 200 -5.16 -0.01 -4.28
C LEU A 200 -5.11 0.88 -3.04
N ILE A 201 -4.76 2.17 -3.20
CA ILE A 201 -4.72 3.13 -2.08
C ILE A 201 -6.10 3.21 -1.42
N PHE A 202 -7.16 3.37 -2.20
CA PHE A 202 -8.52 3.47 -1.69
C PHE A 202 -9.00 2.16 -1.06
N GLY A 203 -8.63 1.00 -1.64
CA GLY A 203 -8.92 -0.31 -1.08
C GLY A 203 -8.33 -0.51 0.31
N ILE A 204 -7.11 -0.03 0.53
CA ILE A 204 -6.47 -0.06 1.86
C ILE A 204 -7.17 0.93 2.82
N ILE A 205 -7.52 2.15 2.36
CA ILE A 205 -8.31 3.13 3.15
C ILE A 205 -9.60 2.49 3.68
N THR A 206 -10.36 1.81 2.83
CA THR A 206 -11.65 1.22 3.20
C THR A 206 -11.53 0.01 4.13
N SER A 207 -10.33 -0.55 4.26
CA SER A 207 -10.05 -1.76 5.04
C SER A 207 -9.41 -1.46 6.41
N LEU A 208 -8.77 -0.32 6.57
CA LEU A 208 -8.13 0.09 7.81
C LEU A 208 -9.08 0.91 8.69
N LYS A 209 -8.80 0.91 10.00
CA LYS A 209 -9.59 1.67 11.01
C LYS A 209 -8.66 2.47 11.93
N ASP A 210 -9.26 3.42 12.64
CA ASP A 210 -8.63 4.17 13.71
C ASP A 210 -7.27 4.78 13.34
N ASP A 211 -6.29 4.68 14.20
CA ASP A 211 -4.95 5.21 13.99
C ASP A 211 -4.23 4.62 12.76
N LYS A 212 -4.53 3.37 12.40
CA LYS A 212 -3.94 2.74 11.21
C LYS A 212 -4.41 3.43 9.93
N LEU A 213 -5.70 3.78 9.87
CA LEU A 213 -6.25 4.54 8.75
C LEU A 213 -5.58 5.92 8.63
N VAL A 214 -5.44 6.63 9.75
CA VAL A 214 -4.78 7.93 9.79
C VAL A 214 -3.33 7.83 9.34
N ALA A 215 -2.58 6.85 9.86
CA ALA A 215 -1.19 6.61 9.46
C ALA A 215 -1.07 6.28 7.95
N TRP A 216 -2.00 5.51 7.39
CA TRP A 216 -2.04 5.25 5.96
C TRP A 216 -2.29 6.52 5.16
N CYS A 217 -3.26 7.35 5.55
CA CYS A 217 -3.52 8.64 4.89
C CYS A 217 -2.27 9.56 4.94
N TYR A 218 -1.52 9.55 6.04
CA TYR A 218 -0.24 10.26 6.10
C TYR A 218 0.84 9.69 5.20
N THR A 219 0.87 8.37 5.00
CA THR A 219 1.80 7.73 4.05
C THR A 219 1.61 8.25 2.64
N ILE A 220 0.36 8.39 2.21
CA ILE A 220 -0.02 8.84 0.87
C ILE A 220 -0.29 10.35 0.80
N ALA A 221 0.07 11.11 1.83
CA ALA A 221 -0.29 12.53 1.97
C ALA A 221 0.13 13.39 0.77
N GLU A 222 1.26 13.07 0.15
CA GLU A 222 1.83 13.82 -0.98
C GLU A 222 1.39 13.28 -2.35
N ASN A 223 0.57 12.22 -2.39
CA ASN A 223 0.03 11.66 -3.64
C ASN A 223 -1.13 12.51 -4.17
N GLN A 224 -0.78 13.61 -4.84
CA GLN A 224 -1.75 14.57 -5.36
C GLN A 224 -2.69 13.94 -6.40
N LEU A 225 -2.18 13.02 -7.23
CA LEU A 225 -2.99 12.34 -8.24
C LEU A 225 -4.11 11.53 -7.57
N PHE A 226 -3.79 10.77 -6.52
CA PHE A 226 -4.81 10.04 -5.75
C PHE A 226 -5.87 10.99 -5.19
N TRP A 227 -5.45 12.01 -4.45
CA TRP A 227 -6.38 12.93 -3.78
C TRP A 227 -7.28 13.68 -4.75
N SER A 228 -6.76 14.08 -5.92
CA SER A 228 -7.57 14.76 -6.95
C SER A 228 -8.53 13.80 -7.67
N THR A 229 -8.08 12.57 -7.97
CA THR A 229 -8.85 11.61 -8.76
C THR A 229 -9.93 10.91 -7.91
N MET A 230 -9.63 10.60 -6.65
CA MET A 230 -10.51 9.83 -5.76
C MET A 230 -11.31 10.70 -4.79
N ARG A 231 -11.29 12.01 -4.98
CA ARG A 231 -11.94 13.00 -4.12
C ARG A 231 -13.37 12.62 -3.74
N ASP A 232 -14.23 12.38 -4.73
CA ASP A 232 -15.66 12.16 -4.48
C ASP A 232 -15.90 10.86 -3.68
N LYS A 233 -15.13 9.80 -3.95
CA LYS A 233 -15.20 8.55 -3.19
C LYS A 233 -14.71 8.72 -1.76
N VAL A 234 -13.64 9.50 -1.54
CA VAL A 234 -13.13 9.79 -0.19
C VAL A 234 -14.14 10.64 0.59
N VAL A 235 -14.76 11.64 -0.05
CA VAL A 235 -15.82 12.46 0.57
C VAL A 235 -17.01 11.60 0.98
N GLU A 236 -17.48 10.73 0.09
CA GLU A 236 -18.58 9.81 0.35
C GLU A 236 -18.27 8.89 1.54
N LEU A 237 -17.08 8.28 1.54
CA LEU A 237 -16.64 7.38 2.61
C LEU A 237 -16.65 8.04 3.99
N PHE A 238 -16.22 9.30 4.08
CA PHE A 238 -16.10 10.01 5.36
C PHE A 238 -17.25 10.98 5.65
N ASN A 239 -18.28 11.05 4.79
CA ASN A 239 -19.39 12.01 4.91
C ASN A 239 -18.89 13.47 5.08
N ILE A 240 -17.81 13.82 4.42
CA ILE A 240 -17.22 15.16 4.48
C ILE A 240 -18.01 16.08 3.53
N SER A 241 -18.39 17.25 4.02
CA SER A 241 -19.11 18.24 3.20
C SER A 241 -18.29 18.64 1.96
N ARG A 242 -18.88 18.45 0.78
CA ARG A 242 -18.28 18.80 -0.51
C ARG A 242 -17.79 20.25 -0.61
N PRO A 243 -18.53 21.27 -0.14
CA PRO A 243 -18.07 22.66 -0.15
C PRO A 243 -16.78 22.87 0.64
N ILE A 244 -16.64 22.24 1.79
CA ILE A 244 -15.40 22.31 2.62
C ILE A 244 -14.22 21.74 1.85
N LEU A 245 -14.41 20.60 1.18
CA LEU A 245 -13.35 19.98 0.39
C LEU A 245 -12.95 20.86 -0.81
N GLU A 246 -13.91 21.45 -1.50
CA GLU A 246 -13.66 22.34 -2.64
C GLU A 246 -12.89 23.60 -2.20
N GLU A 247 -13.25 24.21 -1.08
CA GLU A 247 -12.51 25.33 -0.50
C GLU A 247 -11.07 24.97 -0.15
N LEU A 248 -10.85 23.80 0.46
CA LEU A 248 -9.53 23.29 0.79
C LEU A 248 -8.68 23.02 -0.46
N LEU A 249 -9.27 22.44 -1.50
CA LEU A 249 -8.62 22.19 -2.78
C LEU A 249 -8.19 23.48 -3.48
N GLN A 250 -9.05 24.51 -3.49
CA GLN A 250 -8.75 25.80 -4.10
C GLN A 250 -7.64 26.55 -3.38
N LYS A 251 -7.66 26.56 -2.02
CA LYS A 251 -6.68 27.29 -1.21
C LYS A 251 -5.33 26.57 -1.08
N HIS A 252 -5.30 25.25 -1.16
CA HIS A 252 -4.17 24.46 -0.67
C HIS A 252 -3.80 23.27 -1.58
N GLY A 253 -4.00 23.37 -2.87
CA GLY A 253 -3.90 22.29 -3.85
C GLY A 253 -2.71 21.32 -3.74
N LYS A 254 -1.57 21.74 -3.14
CA LYS A 254 -0.40 20.86 -2.87
C LYS A 254 -0.43 20.21 -1.49
N ASP A 255 -1.22 20.76 -0.55
CA ASP A 255 -1.26 20.31 0.86
C ASP A 255 -2.60 19.68 1.24
N ILE A 256 -3.36 19.19 0.28
CA ILE A 256 -4.73 18.66 0.49
C ILE A 256 -4.79 17.66 1.63
N ALA A 257 -3.84 16.74 1.71
CA ALA A 257 -3.81 15.75 2.77
C ALA A 257 -3.64 16.38 4.16
N ARG A 258 -2.91 17.49 4.26
CA ARG A 258 -2.70 18.21 5.53
C ARG A 258 -4.01 18.73 6.12
N TYR A 259 -4.98 19.05 5.26
CA TYR A 259 -6.31 19.53 5.67
C TYR A 259 -7.36 18.41 5.73
N LEU A 260 -7.28 17.44 4.81
CA LEU A 260 -8.19 16.30 4.80
C LEU A 260 -7.98 15.34 5.98
N ILE A 261 -6.73 15.09 6.36
CA ILE A 261 -6.43 14.15 7.44
C ILE A 261 -7.11 14.54 8.76
N PRO A 262 -7.10 15.79 9.24
CA PRO A 262 -7.86 16.18 10.42
C PRO A 262 -9.38 15.95 10.29
N LEU A 263 -9.94 16.12 9.08
CA LEU A 263 -11.36 15.85 8.83
C LEU A 263 -11.65 14.35 8.82
N ILE A 264 -10.77 13.55 8.22
CA ILE A 264 -10.82 12.08 8.25
C ILE A 264 -10.71 11.58 9.68
N MET A 265 -9.78 12.11 10.47
CA MET A 265 -9.65 11.81 11.90
C MET A 265 -10.94 12.09 12.65
N LYS A 266 -11.52 13.28 12.47
CA LYS A 266 -12.78 13.65 13.11
C LYS A 266 -13.93 12.73 12.74
N ALA A 267 -13.97 12.23 11.50
CA ALA A 267 -14.98 11.27 11.05
C ALA A 267 -14.70 9.85 11.58
N ALA A 268 -13.45 9.39 11.54
CA ALA A 268 -13.04 8.05 11.95
C ALA A 268 -13.18 7.82 13.47
N PHE A 269 -13.02 8.87 14.30
CA PHE A 269 -13.11 8.79 15.76
C PHE A 269 -14.40 9.38 16.35
N LYS A 270 -15.39 9.74 15.51
CA LYS A 270 -16.73 10.00 16.01
C LYS A 270 -17.36 8.68 16.50
N LYS A 271 -17.39 8.53 17.82
CA LYS A 271 -18.26 7.54 18.50
C LYS A 271 -19.69 8.03 18.51
#